data_efd1fcfd5b13018cfaf19a5c56c8f7af
#
_entry.id   efd1fcfd5b13018cfaf19a5c56c8f7af
#
_cell.length_a   1.000
_cell.length_b   1.000
_cell.length_c   1.000
_cell.angle_alpha   90.00
_cell.angle_beta   90.00
_cell.angle_gamma   90.00
#
_symmetry.space_group_name_H-M   'P 1'
#
loop_
_entity.id
_entity.type
_entity.pdbx_description
1 polymer ?
#
loop_
_entity_poly.entity_id
_entity_poly.type
_entity_poly.pdbx_seq_one_letter_code
_entity_poly.pdbx_strand_id
1 'polypeptide(L)'
;MNRRTAILAPLALLALGAPAQAAPLSLGELSNYLNGLTTVETDFTQVNADGSIATGKLFIRRPGRVRFEYAPPDKSLVIAGGQQVAVFDGKSNQAPEQYPLARTPLNLILAANINLARARMVVGHKQVENTTRVVAQDPDNPGYGTIELVFTGNPVELRQWVITDDMGSQTTVILGEMKKGGNLPPSYFDITREVNKRGL
;
A
#
# COMPACT_ATOMS: atom_id res chain seq x y z
N MET A 1 -60.83 -56.62 -1.24
CA MET A 1 -60.74 -55.14 -1.54
C MET A 1 -59.58 -54.55 -0.79
N ASN A 2 -58.38 -54.48 -1.40
CA ASN A 2 -57.18 -53.97 -0.74
C ASN A 2 -56.89 -52.55 -1.22
N ARG A 3 -57.09 -51.57 -0.35
CA ARG A 3 -56.68 -50.19 -0.61
C ARG A 3 -55.19 -50.04 -0.23
N ARG A 4 -54.31 -49.90 -1.20
CA ARG A 4 -52.91 -49.51 -1.00
C ARG A 4 -52.83 -47.97 -1.00
N THR A 5 -52.58 -47.42 0.17
CA THR A 5 -52.29 -45.96 0.33
C THR A 5 -50.81 -45.75 0.00
N ALA A 6 -50.55 -45.06 -1.08
CA ALA A 6 -49.17 -44.61 -1.42
C ALA A 6 -48.90 -43.32 -0.66
N ILE A 7 -47.89 -43.33 0.22
CA ILE A 7 -47.38 -42.12 0.91
C ILE A 7 -46.31 -41.50 0.04
N LEU A 8 -46.62 -40.35 -0.59
CA LEU A 8 -45.66 -39.51 -1.26
C LEU A 8 -44.95 -38.65 -0.18
N ALA A 9 -43.66 -38.94 0.06
CA ALA A 9 -42.80 -38.10 0.86
C ALA A 9 -42.27 -36.92 0.04
N PRO A 10 -42.37 -35.67 0.48
CA PRO A 10 -41.80 -34.55 -0.24
C PRO A 10 -40.25 -34.55 -0.03
N LEU A 11 -39.54 -34.67 -1.14
CA LEU A 11 -38.08 -34.50 -1.18
C LEU A 11 -37.75 -33.00 -1.02
N ALA A 12 -37.35 -32.56 0.18
CA ALA A 12 -36.86 -31.22 0.43
C ALA A 12 -35.48 -31.03 -0.20
N LEU A 13 -35.39 -30.32 -1.33
CA LEU A 13 -34.12 -29.89 -1.90
C LEU A 13 -33.52 -28.82 -0.98
N LEU A 14 -32.50 -29.20 -0.20
CA LEU A 14 -31.60 -28.27 0.49
C LEU A 14 -30.73 -27.60 -0.57
N ALA A 15 -31.08 -26.38 -0.96
CA ALA A 15 -30.22 -25.51 -1.76
C ALA A 15 -29.02 -25.10 -0.88
N LEU A 16 -27.88 -25.75 -1.06
CA LEU A 16 -26.60 -25.32 -0.53
C LEU A 16 -26.27 -23.96 -1.20
N GLY A 17 -26.59 -22.86 -0.51
CA GLY A 17 -26.13 -21.54 -0.94
C GLY A 17 -24.62 -21.50 -0.97
N ALA A 18 -24.01 -21.38 -2.15
CA ALA A 18 -22.59 -21.08 -2.27
C ALA A 18 -22.32 -19.74 -1.55
N PRO A 19 -21.23 -19.62 -0.77
CA PRO A 19 -20.86 -18.34 -0.16
C PRO A 19 -20.73 -17.30 -1.26
N ALA A 20 -21.54 -16.25 -1.21
CA ALA A 20 -21.44 -15.13 -2.13
C ALA A 20 -20.10 -14.43 -1.84
N GLN A 21 -19.13 -14.59 -2.74
CA GLN A 21 -17.87 -13.88 -2.68
C GLN A 21 -18.18 -12.40 -2.93
N ALA A 22 -17.82 -11.53 -1.96
CA ALA A 22 -18.01 -10.10 -2.13
C ALA A 22 -17.23 -9.61 -3.37
N ALA A 23 -17.87 -8.73 -4.15
CA ALA A 23 -17.18 -8.11 -5.29
C ALA A 23 -16.06 -7.18 -4.79
N PRO A 24 -14.96 -7.04 -5.54
CA PRO A 24 -13.91 -6.11 -5.17
C PRO A 24 -14.42 -4.67 -5.12
N LEU A 25 -13.88 -3.85 -4.22
CA LEU A 25 -14.14 -2.41 -4.18
C LEU A 25 -13.78 -1.79 -5.53
N SER A 26 -14.62 -0.89 -6.04
CA SER A 26 -14.38 -0.28 -7.35
C SER A 26 -13.11 0.57 -7.38
N LEU A 27 -12.42 0.63 -8.52
CA LEU A 27 -11.23 1.48 -8.70
C LEU A 27 -11.53 2.97 -8.46
N GLY A 28 -12.78 3.40 -8.67
CA GLY A 28 -13.26 4.75 -8.37
C GLY A 28 -13.29 5.03 -6.86
N GLU A 29 -13.86 4.12 -6.06
CA GLU A 29 -13.87 4.22 -4.59
C GLU A 29 -12.46 4.24 -4.03
N LEU A 30 -11.59 3.35 -4.52
CA LEU A 30 -10.18 3.29 -4.09
C LEU A 30 -9.42 4.57 -4.45
N SER A 31 -9.67 5.13 -5.64
CA SER A 31 -9.10 6.42 -6.05
C SER A 31 -9.54 7.56 -5.14
N ASN A 32 -10.83 7.64 -4.82
CA ASN A 32 -11.39 8.63 -3.91
C ASN A 32 -10.79 8.51 -2.51
N TYR A 33 -10.68 7.29 -1.99
CA TYR A 33 -10.03 7.02 -0.72
C TYR A 33 -8.57 7.49 -0.71
N LEU A 34 -7.77 7.09 -1.69
CA LEU A 34 -6.37 7.49 -1.79
C LEU A 34 -6.21 9.01 -1.95
N ASN A 35 -7.09 9.66 -2.70
CA ASN A 35 -7.08 11.13 -2.85
C ASN A 35 -7.45 11.86 -1.55
N GLY A 36 -8.24 11.24 -0.68
CA GLY A 36 -8.54 11.74 0.67
C GLY A 36 -7.35 11.67 1.64
N LEU A 37 -6.36 10.82 1.37
CA LEU A 37 -5.15 10.69 2.20
C LEU A 37 -4.15 11.83 1.91
N THR A 38 -4.44 13.04 2.34
CA THR A 38 -3.56 14.21 2.13
C THR A 38 -2.38 14.22 3.08
N THR A 39 -2.65 14.02 4.37
CA THR A 39 -1.64 13.83 5.43
C THR A 39 -1.99 12.61 6.26
N VAL A 40 -1.01 11.78 6.53
CA VAL A 40 -1.16 10.54 7.33
C VAL A 40 0.04 10.37 8.24
N GLU A 41 -0.22 10.00 9.48
CA GLU A 41 0.77 9.43 10.41
C GLU A 41 0.28 8.05 10.83
N THR A 42 1.16 7.05 10.78
CA THR A 42 0.86 5.68 11.22
C THR A 42 2.14 4.96 11.62
N ASP A 43 2.00 3.94 12.45
CA ASP A 43 3.07 2.96 12.63
C ASP A 43 3.09 2.01 11.44
N PHE A 44 4.26 1.44 11.12
CA PHE A 44 4.38 0.43 10.08
C PHE A 44 5.24 -0.75 10.55
N THR A 45 4.96 -1.90 9.93
CA THR A 45 5.83 -3.08 9.96
C THR A 45 6.23 -3.40 8.54
N GLN A 46 7.53 -3.50 8.29
CA GLN A 46 8.09 -3.88 7.00
C GLN A 46 8.64 -5.31 7.07
N VAL A 47 8.30 -6.10 6.08
CA VAL A 47 8.88 -7.44 5.84
C VAL A 47 9.71 -7.34 4.58
N ASN A 48 11.02 -7.55 4.70
CA ASN A 48 11.96 -7.51 3.59
C ASN A 48 11.98 -8.82 2.80
N ALA A 49 12.59 -8.81 1.63
CA ALA A 49 12.69 -9.99 0.76
C ALA A 49 13.43 -11.18 1.42
N ASP A 50 14.36 -10.92 2.32
CA ASP A 50 15.08 -11.91 3.11
C ASP A 50 14.30 -12.42 4.34
N GLY A 51 13.06 -11.95 4.54
CA GLY A 51 12.20 -12.27 5.68
C GLY A 51 12.52 -11.48 6.95
N SER A 52 13.51 -10.61 6.95
CA SER A 52 13.78 -9.73 8.09
C SER A 52 12.63 -8.72 8.30
N ILE A 53 12.40 -8.35 9.56
CA ILE A 53 11.30 -7.46 9.95
C ILE A 53 11.90 -6.17 10.52
N ALA A 54 11.40 -5.04 10.04
CA ALA A 54 11.65 -3.72 10.60
C ALA A 54 10.32 -3.03 10.94
N THR A 55 10.34 -2.17 11.94
CA THR A 55 9.17 -1.38 12.35
C THR A 55 9.53 0.10 12.40
N GLY A 56 8.53 0.96 12.46
CA GLY A 56 8.78 2.39 12.56
C GLY A 56 7.53 3.23 12.43
N LYS A 57 7.75 4.52 12.18
CA LYS A 57 6.71 5.51 11.91
C LYS A 57 6.74 5.96 10.46
N LEU A 58 5.56 6.04 9.88
CA LEU A 58 5.34 6.49 8.52
C LEU A 58 4.57 7.81 8.54
N PHE A 59 5.11 8.79 7.83
CA PHE A 59 4.47 10.08 7.61
C PHE A 59 4.29 10.30 6.11
N ILE A 60 3.08 10.58 5.69
CA ILE A 60 2.74 10.90 4.30
C ILE A 60 2.19 12.31 4.26
N ARG A 61 2.65 13.12 3.30
CA ARG A 61 2.09 14.41 2.94
C ARG A 61 2.05 14.54 1.44
N ARG A 62 0.93 14.19 0.86
CA ARG A 62 0.75 14.30 -0.59
C ARG A 62 0.63 15.74 -1.07
N PRO A 63 1.09 16.02 -2.30
CA PRO A 63 1.78 15.12 -3.23
C PRO A 63 3.27 14.95 -2.93
N GLY A 64 3.82 13.80 -3.31
CA GLY A 64 5.26 13.57 -3.49
C GLY A 64 6.11 13.53 -2.21
N ARG A 65 5.50 13.44 -1.01
CA ARG A 65 6.25 13.44 0.25
C ARG A 65 5.89 12.25 1.11
N VAL A 66 6.91 11.55 1.55
CA VAL A 66 6.81 10.46 2.52
C VAL A 66 8.08 10.40 3.37
N ARG A 67 7.95 9.97 4.61
CA ARG A 67 9.05 9.74 5.53
C ARG A 67 8.81 8.46 6.29
N PHE A 68 9.77 7.54 6.25
CA PHE A 68 9.81 6.33 7.05
C PHE A 68 10.91 6.48 8.08
N GLU A 69 10.56 6.50 9.34
CA GLU A 69 11.50 6.50 10.46
C GLU A 69 11.54 5.11 11.08
N TYR A 70 12.62 4.38 10.83
CA TYR A 70 12.77 3.04 11.37
C TYR A 70 13.12 3.08 12.86
N ALA A 71 12.53 2.16 13.62
CA ALA A 71 12.77 2.02 15.04
C ALA A 71 14.10 1.28 15.32
N PRO A 72 14.75 1.53 16.46
CA PRO A 72 15.90 0.75 16.87
C PRO A 72 15.62 -0.77 16.83
N PRO A 73 16.61 -1.59 16.47
CA PRO A 73 18.03 -1.23 16.30
C PRO A 73 18.38 -0.62 14.93
N ASP A 74 17.47 -0.62 13.96
CA ASP A 74 17.77 -0.23 12.57
C ASP A 74 18.17 1.26 12.47
N LYS A 75 17.35 2.19 12.93
CA LYS A 75 17.58 3.65 12.85
C LYS A 75 17.73 4.20 11.43
N SER A 76 17.44 3.42 10.39
CA SER A 76 17.41 3.90 9.01
C SER A 76 16.32 4.95 8.82
N LEU A 77 16.43 5.71 7.76
CA LEU A 77 15.46 6.74 7.42
C LEU A 77 15.29 6.83 5.91
N VAL A 78 14.06 6.79 5.44
CA VAL A 78 13.75 7.04 4.03
C VAL A 78 12.90 8.30 3.92
N ILE A 79 13.32 9.24 3.09
CA ILE A 79 12.59 10.48 2.83
C ILE A 79 12.34 10.59 1.32
N ALA A 80 11.07 10.78 0.93
CA ALA A 80 10.75 11.35 -0.38
C ALA A 80 10.36 12.81 -0.22
N GLY A 81 10.98 13.66 -1.01
CA GLY A 81 10.75 15.09 -1.05
C GLY A 81 11.49 15.73 -2.23
N GLY A 82 10.99 16.85 -2.77
CA GLY A 82 11.63 17.48 -3.91
C GLY A 82 11.78 16.57 -5.14
N GLN A 83 10.87 15.62 -5.34
CA GLN A 83 10.89 14.60 -6.42
C GLN A 83 12.05 13.60 -6.34
N GLN A 84 12.76 13.56 -5.21
CA GLN A 84 13.82 12.60 -4.92
C GLN A 84 13.39 11.70 -3.77
N VAL A 85 13.99 10.51 -3.72
CA VAL A 85 13.99 9.62 -2.56
C VAL A 85 15.41 9.55 -2.05
N ALA A 86 15.60 9.73 -0.74
CA ALA A 86 16.87 9.58 -0.05
C ALA A 86 16.77 8.45 0.97
N VAL A 87 17.70 7.52 0.94
CA VAL A 87 17.82 6.41 1.89
C VAL A 87 19.05 6.64 2.75
N PHE A 88 18.82 6.91 4.02
CA PHE A 88 19.87 7.04 5.04
C PHE A 88 20.03 5.69 5.74
N ASP A 89 21.18 5.06 5.60
CA ASP A 89 21.52 3.84 6.34
C ASP A 89 21.74 4.18 7.81
N GLY A 90 21.01 3.50 8.69
CA GLY A 90 21.13 3.68 10.14
C GLY A 90 22.45 3.18 10.76
N LYS A 91 23.24 2.43 10.02
CA LYS A 91 24.53 1.84 10.43
C LYS A 91 25.73 2.58 9.85
N SER A 92 25.50 3.52 8.94
CA SER A 92 26.55 4.24 8.22
C SER A 92 26.45 5.75 8.47
N ASN A 93 27.60 6.42 8.50
CA ASN A 93 27.70 7.88 8.49
C ASN A 93 27.98 8.42 7.08
N GLN A 94 27.61 7.67 6.05
CA GLN A 94 27.75 8.09 4.66
C GLN A 94 26.54 8.96 4.23
N ALA A 95 26.75 9.78 3.21
CA ALA A 95 25.67 10.50 2.58
C ALA A 95 24.59 9.52 2.09
N PRO A 96 23.30 9.93 2.10
CA PRO A 96 22.22 9.04 1.69
C PRO A 96 22.32 8.70 0.21
N GLU A 97 21.93 7.48 -0.14
CA GLU A 97 21.65 7.13 -1.52
C GLU A 97 20.41 7.91 -1.99
N GLN A 98 20.50 8.53 -3.17
CA GLN A 98 19.41 9.32 -3.72
C GLN A 98 19.07 8.90 -5.15
N TYR A 99 17.77 8.83 -5.44
CA TYR A 99 17.26 8.53 -6.77
C TYR A 99 15.91 9.23 -7.02
N PRO A 100 15.54 9.45 -8.29
CA PRO A 100 14.26 10.09 -8.60
C PRO A 100 13.06 9.31 -8.09
N LEU A 101 12.11 9.97 -7.42
CA LEU A 101 10.87 9.37 -6.96
C LEU A 101 10.07 8.75 -8.13
N ALA A 102 10.13 9.36 -9.30
CA ALA A 102 9.49 8.88 -10.53
C ALA A 102 9.96 7.48 -10.97
N ARG A 103 11.14 7.03 -10.52
CA ARG A 103 11.65 5.67 -10.80
C ARG A 103 11.21 4.63 -9.78
N THR A 104 10.28 4.97 -8.91
CA THR A 104 9.80 4.07 -7.86
C THR A 104 8.29 3.85 -8.01
N PRO A 105 7.78 2.62 -7.76
CA PRO A 105 6.34 2.37 -7.74
C PRO A 105 5.59 3.22 -6.70
N LEU A 106 6.29 3.71 -5.67
CA LEU A 106 5.72 4.60 -4.64
C LEU A 106 5.21 5.93 -5.23
N ASN A 107 5.78 6.39 -6.35
CA ASN A 107 5.31 7.58 -7.05
C ASN A 107 3.83 7.49 -7.43
N LEU A 108 3.33 6.28 -7.73
CA LEU A 108 1.94 6.05 -8.14
C LEU A 108 0.95 6.43 -7.03
N ILE A 109 1.28 6.15 -5.77
CA ILE A 109 0.42 6.46 -4.62
C ILE A 109 0.68 7.84 -4.01
N LEU A 110 1.81 8.46 -4.35
CA LEU A 110 2.16 9.82 -3.91
C LEU A 110 1.77 10.90 -4.93
N ALA A 111 1.23 10.54 -6.08
CA ALA A 111 0.79 11.48 -7.11
C ALA A 111 -0.24 12.50 -6.57
N ALA A 112 -0.28 13.71 -7.13
CA ALA A 112 -1.24 14.75 -6.73
C ALA A 112 -2.70 14.30 -6.93
N ASN A 113 -2.96 13.63 -8.06
CA ASN A 113 -4.26 13.06 -8.39
C ASN A 113 -4.08 11.60 -8.79
N ILE A 114 -4.76 10.72 -8.07
CA ILE A 114 -4.79 9.28 -8.36
C ILE A 114 -6.12 8.94 -9.01
N ASN A 115 -6.08 8.33 -10.19
CA ASN A 115 -7.25 7.83 -10.89
C ASN A 115 -6.98 6.42 -11.42
N LEU A 116 -7.18 5.44 -10.55
CA LEU A 116 -6.94 4.04 -10.87
C LEU A 116 -7.86 3.54 -11.99
N ALA A 117 -9.06 4.12 -12.16
CA ALA A 117 -10.02 3.70 -13.16
C ALA A 117 -9.65 4.12 -14.60
N ARG A 118 -8.90 5.22 -14.74
CA ARG A 118 -8.50 5.79 -16.05
C ARG A 118 -7.04 5.58 -16.41
N ALA A 119 -6.21 5.43 -15.40
CA ALA A 119 -4.78 5.24 -15.61
C ALA A 119 -4.51 3.83 -16.12
N ARG A 120 -3.73 3.70 -17.20
CA ARG A 120 -3.23 2.39 -17.68
C ARG A 120 -2.25 1.72 -16.71
N MET A 121 -2.10 2.29 -15.51
CA MET A 121 -1.22 1.80 -14.47
C MET A 121 -1.75 0.54 -13.77
N VAL A 122 -3.07 0.27 -13.78
CA VAL A 122 -3.62 -0.90 -13.10
C VAL A 122 -3.48 -2.12 -13.99
N VAL A 123 -2.67 -3.08 -13.53
CA VAL A 123 -2.39 -4.36 -14.21
C VAL A 123 -3.06 -5.55 -13.52
N GLY A 124 -3.63 -5.36 -12.35
CA GLY A 124 -4.39 -6.35 -11.60
C GLY A 124 -5.41 -5.72 -10.65
N HIS A 125 -6.62 -6.30 -10.60
CA HIS A 125 -7.68 -5.88 -9.67
C HIS A 125 -8.53 -7.10 -9.32
N LYS A 126 -8.50 -7.52 -8.07
CA LYS A 126 -9.19 -8.74 -7.63
C LYS A 126 -9.61 -8.68 -6.16
N GLN A 127 -10.66 -9.45 -5.84
CA GLN A 127 -10.98 -9.80 -4.44
C GLN A 127 -10.15 -11.01 -4.02
N VAL A 128 -9.55 -10.94 -2.85
CA VAL A 128 -8.88 -12.06 -2.19
C VAL A 128 -9.34 -12.08 -0.74
N GLU A 129 -10.10 -13.10 -0.39
CA GLU A 129 -10.76 -13.19 0.92
C GLU A 129 -11.57 -11.92 1.23
N ASN A 130 -11.27 -11.24 2.32
CA ASN A 130 -11.93 -10.00 2.75
C ASN A 130 -11.22 -8.73 2.27
N THR A 131 -10.28 -8.85 1.32
CA THR A 131 -9.48 -7.72 0.84
C THR A 131 -9.63 -7.51 -0.66
N THR A 132 -9.66 -6.25 -1.09
CA THR A 132 -9.49 -5.88 -2.49
C THR A 132 -8.02 -5.58 -2.75
N ARG A 133 -7.45 -6.22 -3.76
CA ARG A 133 -6.05 -6.02 -4.17
C ARG A 133 -5.97 -5.36 -5.53
N VAL A 134 -5.16 -4.32 -5.62
CA VAL A 134 -4.89 -3.59 -6.86
C VAL A 134 -3.40 -3.59 -7.11
N VAL A 135 -2.97 -4.15 -8.23
CA VAL A 135 -1.58 -4.10 -8.68
C VAL A 135 -1.45 -2.95 -9.67
N ALA A 136 -0.57 -2.02 -9.36
CA ALA A 136 -0.27 -0.89 -10.21
C ALA A 136 1.21 -0.90 -10.65
N GLN A 137 1.45 -0.43 -11.88
CA GLN A 137 2.74 -0.38 -12.54
C GLN A 137 2.83 0.91 -13.35
N ASP A 138 4.02 1.49 -13.47
CA ASP A 138 4.23 2.60 -14.41
C ASP A 138 4.05 2.09 -15.85
N PRO A 139 3.06 2.57 -16.62
CA PRO A 139 2.80 2.08 -17.96
C PRO A 139 3.89 2.44 -18.97
N ASP A 140 4.65 3.50 -18.71
CA ASP A 140 5.73 3.97 -19.60
C ASP A 140 7.07 3.32 -19.22
N ASN A 141 7.22 2.89 -17.96
CA ASN A 141 8.43 2.28 -17.42
C ASN A 141 8.11 1.03 -16.58
N PRO A 142 7.57 -0.05 -17.17
CA PRO A 142 7.18 -1.24 -16.43
C PRO A 142 8.34 -1.93 -15.70
N GLY A 143 9.58 -1.72 -16.17
CA GLY A 143 10.79 -2.22 -15.53
C GLY A 143 11.09 -1.59 -14.15
N TYR A 144 10.40 -0.53 -13.74
CA TYR A 144 10.59 0.05 -12.38
C TYR A 144 9.90 -0.77 -11.28
N GLY A 145 9.21 -1.86 -11.64
CA GLY A 145 8.54 -2.75 -10.73
C GLY A 145 7.05 -2.42 -10.55
N THR A 146 6.44 -3.03 -9.54
CA THR A 146 4.99 -2.91 -9.25
C THR A 146 4.75 -2.56 -7.80
N ILE A 147 3.56 -2.02 -7.52
CA ILE A 147 3.01 -1.89 -6.18
C ILE A 147 1.64 -2.57 -6.12
N GLU A 148 1.49 -3.56 -5.24
CA GLU A 148 0.20 -4.14 -4.88
C GLU A 148 -0.35 -3.41 -3.66
N LEU A 149 -1.51 -2.81 -3.79
CA LEU A 149 -2.24 -2.15 -2.70
C LEU A 149 -3.32 -3.10 -2.18
N VAL A 150 -3.37 -3.29 -0.86
CA VAL A 150 -4.32 -4.18 -0.19
C VAL A 150 -5.27 -3.36 0.66
N PHE A 151 -6.55 -3.40 0.31
CA PHE A 151 -7.61 -2.65 0.99
C PHE A 151 -8.58 -3.57 1.69
N THR A 152 -9.07 -3.15 2.85
CA THR A 152 -10.29 -3.68 3.47
C THR A 152 -11.48 -2.78 3.12
N GLY A 153 -12.70 -3.32 3.19
CA GLY A 153 -13.94 -2.55 3.05
C GLY A 153 -14.62 -2.29 4.41
N ASN A 154 -15.62 -1.37 4.42
CA ASN A 154 -16.53 -1.09 5.53
C ASN A 154 -15.85 -0.73 6.88
N PRO A 155 -15.12 0.35 7.00
CA PRO A 155 -14.80 1.35 5.97
C PRO A 155 -13.69 0.92 5.01
N VAL A 156 -13.54 1.63 3.89
CA VAL A 156 -12.40 1.44 2.99
C VAL A 156 -11.13 1.90 3.68
N GLU A 157 -10.15 1.00 3.81
CA GLU A 157 -8.85 1.30 4.40
C GLU A 157 -7.72 0.61 3.66
N LEU A 158 -6.67 1.35 3.35
CA LEU A 158 -5.40 0.78 2.88
C LEU A 158 -4.69 0.16 4.08
N ARG A 159 -4.47 -1.15 4.04
CA ARG A 159 -3.87 -1.90 5.15
C ARG A 159 -2.43 -2.27 4.90
N GLN A 160 -2.06 -2.39 3.63
CA GLN A 160 -0.75 -2.89 3.27
C GLN A 160 -0.45 -2.52 1.83
N TRP A 161 0.83 -2.43 1.50
CA TRP A 161 1.30 -2.53 0.12
C TRP A 161 2.49 -3.48 0.02
N VAL A 162 2.67 -4.04 -1.18
CA VAL A 162 3.83 -4.85 -1.54
C VAL A 162 4.50 -4.18 -2.73
N ILE A 163 5.75 -3.81 -2.58
CA ILE A 163 6.57 -3.32 -3.69
C ILE A 163 7.35 -4.52 -4.23
N THR A 164 7.27 -4.74 -5.53
CA THR A 164 8.14 -5.67 -6.25
C THR A 164 9.07 -4.81 -7.11
N ASP A 165 10.38 -4.90 -6.89
CA ASP A 165 11.38 -4.14 -7.65
C ASP A 165 11.66 -4.75 -9.03
N ASP A 166 12.62 -4.17 -9.77
CA ASP A 166 13.04 -4.61 -11.09
C ASP A 166 13.75 -5.97 -11.10
N MET A 167 14.23 -6.44 -9.96
CA MET A 167 14.83 -7.77 -9.78
C MET A 167 13.83 -8.82 -9.27
N GLY A 168 12.59 -8.43 -9.03
CA GLY A 168 11.53 -9.30 -8.47
C GLY A 168 11.58 -9.46 -6.95
N SER A 169 12.44 -8.73 -6.24
CA SER A 169 12.47 -8.74 -4.78
C SER A 169 11.23 -8.03 -4.22
N GLN A 170 10.66 -8.58 -3.16
CA GLN A 170 9.44 -8.06 -2.58
C GLN A 170 9.68 -7.45 -1.20
N THR A 171 9.14 -6.27 -1.00
CA THR A 171 9.07 -5.59 0.30
C THR A 171 7.62 -5.32 0.63
N THR A 172 7.16 -5.89 1.75
CA THR A 172 5.79 -5.68 2.26
C THR A 172 5.80 -4.64 3.35
N VAL A 173 4.92 -3.64 3.27
CA VAL A 173 4.70 -2.65 4.33
C VAL A 173 3.27 -2.79 4.83
N ILE A 174 3.12 -3.18 6.07
CA ILE A 174 1.84 -3.31 6.78
C ILE A 174 1.64 -2.03 7.59
N LEU A 175 0.45 -1.45 7.48
CA LEU A 175 0.11 -0.17 8.09
C LEU A 175 -0.73 -0.38 9.36
N GLY A 176 -0.37 0.34 10.41
CA GLY A 176 -1.17 0.45 11.62
C GLY A 176 -2.40 1.35 11.45
N GLU A 177 -2.96 1.79 12.55
CA GLU A 177 -4.06 2.77 12.54
C GLU A 177 -3.57 4.12 12.00
N MET A 178 -4.28 4.67 11.02
CA MET A 178 -3.89 5.92 10.36
C MET A 178 -4.53 7.13 11.05
N LYS A 179 -3.69 8.03 11.55
CA LYS A 179 -4.10 9.40 11.93
C LYS A 179 -4.06 10.28 10.70
N LYS A 180 -5.23 10.76 10.26
CA LYS A 180 -5.41 11.56 9.03
C LYS A 180 -5.58 13.03 9.37
N GLY A 181 -5.17 13.94 8.46
CA GLY A 181 -5.43 15.39 8.56
C GLY A 181 -4.52 16.15 9.53
N GLY A 182 -3.47 15.53 10.08
CA GLY A 182 -2.51 16.21 10.95
C GLY A 182 -1.66 17.26 10.22
N ASN A 183 -1.08 18.19 10.98
CA ASN A 183 -0.15 19.17 10.43
C ASN A 183 1.28 18.62 10.42
N LEU A 184 1.73 18.15 9.27
CA LEU A 184 3.10 17.70 9.05
C LEU A 184 3.91 18.83 8.41
N PRO A 185 4.91 19.42 9.10
CA PRO A 185 5.68 20.53 8.54
C PRO A 185 6.47 20.11 7.30
N PRO A 186 6.63 21.00 6.28
CA PRO A 186 7.42 20.69 5.09
C PRO A 186 8.84 20.22 5.38
N SER A 187 9.43 20.72 6.47
CA SER A 187 10.78 20.39 6.91
C SER A 187 10.99 18.90 7.28
N TYR A 188 9.91 18.16 7.54
CA TYR A 188 9.99 16.70 7.76
C TYR A 188 10.46 15.94 6.52
N PHE A 189 10.21 16.53 5.34
CA PHE A 189 10.44 15.93 4.03
C PHE A 189 11.58 16.62 3.29
N ASP A 190 12.39 17.41 4.00
CA ASP A 190 13.54 18.13 3.45
C ASP A 190 14.80 17.27 3.62
N ILE A 191 15.24 16.69 2.50
CA ILE A 191 16.41 15.82 2.44
C ILE A 191 17.68 16.61 2.81
N THR A 192 17.85 17.83 2.26
CA THR A 192 19.02 18.67 2.52
C THR A 192 19.14 19.02 4.00
N ARG A 193 18.01 19.37 4.62
CA ARG A 193 17.98 19.62 6.06
C ARG A 193 18.41 18.41 6.88
N GLU A 194 17.96 17.21 6.50
CA GLU A 194 18.32 15.98 7.20
C GLU A 194 19.80 15.65 7.04
N VAL A 195 20.36 15.83 5.83
CA VAL A 195 21.81 15.71 5.55
C VAL A 195 22.61 16.64 6.46
N ASN A 196 22.26 17.94 6.48
CA ASN A 196 22.93 18.94 7.33
C ASN A 196 22.81 18.62 8.84
N LYS A 197 21.64 18.15 9.28
CA LYS A 197 21.40 17.75 10.69
C LYS A 197 22.29 16.60 11.12
N ARG A 198 22.64 15.69 10.21
CA ARG A 198 23.50 14.54 10.45
C ARG A 198 24.97 14.85 10.27
N GLY A 199 25.32 16.01 9.73
CA GLY A 199 26.71 16.41 9.43
C GLY A 199 27.32 15.63 8.25
N LEU A 200 26.48 15.25 7.27
CA LEU A 200 26.84 14.46 6.10
C LEU A 200 27.08 15.34 4.87
#